data_ba0678b8c84cd87e1d35d125ec42e61c
#
_entry.id   ba0678b8c84cd87e1d35d125ec42e61c
#
_cell.length_a   1.000
_cell.length_b   1.000
_cell.length_c   1.000
_cell.angle_alpha   90.00
_cell.angle_beta   90.00
_cell.angle_gamma   90.00
#
_symmetry.space_group_name_H-M   'P 1'
#
loop_
_entity.id
_entity.type
_entity.pdbx_description
1 polymer ?
#
loop_
_entity_poly.entity_id
_entity_poly.type
_entity_poly.pdbx_seq_one_letter_code
_entity_poly.pdbx_strand_id
1 'polypeptide(L)'
;MLTTIKQEFESHLETINNVINNMENDIETASTIIVDALKNGNKVLLCGNGGSAADAQHIAAELTGRYKTERRGLPGIALTTDTSALTAIGNDYGYDRVFDRQVESLAQNGDVIIGISTSGNSKNVINALTLGKE
;
A
#
# COMPACT_ATOMS: atom_id res chain seq x y z
N MET A 1 31.17 8.07 12.07
CA MET A 1 30.26 8.54 11.00
C MET A 1 30.41 7.74 9.73
N LEU A 2 31.56 7.72 9.01
CA LEU A 2 31.73 6.94 7.77
C LEU A 2 31.49 5.44 7.98
N THR A 3 31.94 4.87 9.09
CA THR A 3 31.72 3.45 9.42
C THR A 3 30.25 3.12 9.55
N THR A 4 29.46 3.98 10.22
CA THR A 4 28.02 3.82 10.36
C THR A 4 27.31 3.88 9.01
N ILE A 5 27.68 4.85 8.17
CA ILE A 5 27.13 4.99 6.81
C ILE A 5 27.38 3.70 5.98
N LYS A 6 28.61 3.17 6.07
CA LYS A 6 28.95 1.94 5.36
C LYS A 6 28.14 0.74 5.87
N GLN A 7 27.99 0.61 7.19
CA GLN A 7 27.18 -0.44 7.81
C GLN A 7 25.72 -0.40 7.37
N GLU A 8 25.11 0.80 7.26
CA GLU A 8 23.73 0.93 6.77
C GLU A 8 23.61 0.50 5.31
N PHE A 9 24.56 0.86 4.44
CA PHE A 9 24.56 0.36 3.06
C PHE A 9 24.74 -1.16 2.97
N GLU A 10 25.63 -1.73 3.78
CA GLU A 10 25.87 -3.19 3.82
C GLU A 10 24.61 -3.93 4.29
N SER A 11 23.94 -3.43 5.35
CA SER A 11 22.67 -3.98 5.82
C SER A 11 21.55 -3.89 4.76
N HIS A 12 21.49 -2.77 4.02
CA HIS A 12 20.55 -2.63 2.92
C HIS A 12 20.80 -3.64 1.79
N LEU A 13 22.07 -3.82 1.39
CA LEU A 13 22.45 -4.81 0.37
C LEU A 13 22.08 -6.23 0.80
N GLU A 14 22.33 -6.59 2.07
CA GLU A 14 21.93 -7.89 2.62
C GLU A 14 20.41 -8.09 2.53
N THR A 15 19.63 -7.07 2.89
CA THR A 15 18.17 -7.11 2.79
C THR A 15 17.72 -7.33 1.34
N ILE A 16 18.28 -6.59 0.38
CA ILE A 16 17.94 -6.75 -1.04
C ILE A 16 18.30 -8.15 -1.55
N ASN A 17 19.47 -8.69 -1.18
CA ASN A 17 19.85 -10.05 -1.55
C ASN A 17 18.88 -11.09 -0.96
N ASN A 18 18.41 -10.89 0.28
CA ASN A 18 17.40 -11.76 0.88
C ASN A 18 16.06 -11.70 0.14
N VAL A 19 15.63 -10.51 -0.28
CA VAL A 19 14.42 -10.35 -1.10
C VAL A 19 14.56 -11.10 -2.42
N ILE A 20 15.67 -10.92 -3.14
CA ILE A 20 15.94 -11.59 -4.42
C ILE A 20 15.90 -13.11 -4.25
N ASN A 21 16.51 -13.65 -3.20
CA ASN A 21 16.63 -15.08 -3.02
C ASN A 21 15.37 -15.78 -2.49
N ASN A 22 14.49 -15.05 -1.80
CA ASN A 22 13.42 -15.68 -1.02
C ASN A 22 12.01 -15.15 -1.33
N MET A 23 11.86 -14.01 -2.03
CA MET A 23 10.55 -13.35 -2.21
C MET A 23 10.14 -13.14 -3.68
N GLU A 24 10.92 -13.63 -4.64
CA GLU A 24 10.58 -13.44 -6.07
C GLU A 24 9.19 -13.98 -6.41
N ASN A 25 8.86 -15.19 -5.96
CA ASN A 25 7.56 -15.82 -6.22
C ASN A 25 6.39 -15.06 -5.56
N ASP A 26 6.60 -14.52 -4.35
CA ASP A 26 5.59 -13.73 -3.65
C ASP A 26 5.33 -12.40 -4.37
N ILE A 27 6.40 -11.77 -4.86
CA ILE A 27 6.32 -10.53 -5.63
C ILE A 27 5.64 -10.78 -6.98
N GLU A 28 5.96 -11.87 -7.67
CA GLU A 28 5.30 -12.26 -8.92
C GLU A 28 3.81 -12.49 -8.71
N THR A 29 3.45 -13.23 -7.66
CA THR A 29 2.06 -13.52 -7.31
C THR A 29 1.30 -12.23 -7.02
N ALA A 30 1.83 -11.36 -6.17
CA ALA A 30 1.22 -10.07 -5.85
C ALA A 30 1.07 -9.19 -7.11
N SER A 31 2.09 -9.16 -7.96
CA SER A 31 2.07 -8.40 -9.21
C SER A 31 1.00 -8.92 -10.17
N THR A 32 0.84 -10.24 -10.28
CA THR A 32 -0.19 -10.88 -11.11
C THR A 32 -1.59 -10.52 -10.64
N ILE A 33 -1.85 -10.59 -9.33
CA ILE A 33 -3.14 -10.20 -8.74
C ILE A 33 -3.49 -8.75 -9.07
N ILE A 34 -2.53 -7.83 -8.92
CA ILE A 34 -2.74 -6.40 -9.21
C ILE A 34 -3.01 -6.19 -10.71
N VAL A 35 -2.23 -6.82 -11.57
CA VAL A 35 -2.38 -6.70 -13.03
C VAL A 35 -3.74 -7.22 -13.49
N ASP A 36 -4.18 -8.36 -12.98
CA ASP A 36 -5.46 -8.95 -13.33
C ASP A 36 -6.63 -8.11 -12.84
N ALA A 37 -6.58 -7.58 -11.63
CA ALA A 37 -7.57 -6.65 -11.12
C ALA A 37 -7.68 -5.41 -12.02
N LEU A 38 -6.57 -4.77 -12.36
CA LEU A 38 -6.55 -3.59 -13.21
C LEU A 38 -7.04 -3.88 -14.65
N LYS A 39 -6.73 -5.05 -15.22
CA LYS A 39 -7.24 -5.47 -16.53
C LYS A 39 -8.76 -5.70 -16.53
N ASN A 40 -9.30 -6.14 -15.41
CA ASN A 40 -10.73 -6.36 -15.23
C ASN A 40 -11.50 -5.07 -14.88
N GLY A 41 -10.83 -3.92 -14.85
CA GLY A 41 -11.45 -2.63 -14.56
C GLY A 41 -11.58 -2.30 -13.06
N ASN A 42 -10.99 -3.12 -12.22
CA ASN A 42 -10.92 -2.91 -10.78
C ASN A 42 -9.83 -1.88 -10.40
N LYS A 43 -9.81 -1.48 -9.14
CA LYS A 43 -8.88 -0.48 -8.61
C LYS A 43 -7.97 -1.04 -7.52
N VAL A 44 -6.93 -0.29 -7.21
CA VAL A 44 -6.01 -0.56 -6.11
C VAL A 44 -6.20 0.50 -5.02
N LEU A 45 -6.53 0.07 -3.81
CA LEU A 45 -6.62 0.90 -2.61
C LEU A 45 -5.35 0.70 -1.78
N LEU A 46 -4.72 1.79 -1.35
CA LEU A 46 -3.47 1.73 -0.61
C LEU A 46 -3.60 2.44 0.73
N CYS A 47 -3.06 1.85 1.79
CA CYS A 47 -3.04 2.46 3.10
C CYS A 47 -1.73 2.19 3.85
N GLY A 48 -1.42 3.04 4.81
CA GLY A 48 -0.25 2.98 5.67
C GLY A 48 -0.16 4.19 6.56
N ASN A 49 0.76 4.19 7.51
CA ASN A 49 0.96 5.29 8.46
C ASN A 49 2.33 5.94 8.27
N GLY A 50 2.45 7.23 8.53
CA GLY A 50 3.72 7.95 8.48
C GLY A 50 4.42 7.85 7.12
N GLY A 51 5.65 7.31 7.09
CA GLY A 51 6.39 7.05 5.86
C GLY A 51 5.65 6.10 4.92
N SER A 52 5.01 5.07 5.47
CA SER A 52 4.19 4.14 4.68
C SER A 52 2.93 4.80 4.09
N ALA A 53 2.43 5.89 4.67
CA ALA A 53 1.39 6.70 4.04
C ALA A 53 1.94 7.45 2.82
N ALA A 54 3.16 7.96 2.90
CA ALA A 54 3.84 8.59 1.76
C ALA A 54 4.10 7.57 0.63
N ASP A 55 4.52 6.35 0.96
CA ASP A 55 4.69 5.27 -0.02
C ASP A 55 3.37 4.90 -0.69
N ALA A 56 2.26 4.80 0.07
CA ALA A 56 0.93 4.56 -0.47
C ALA A 56 0.52 5.64 -1.49
N GLN A 57 0.76 6.91 -1.16
CA GLN A 57 0.50 8.04 -2.07
C GLN A 57 1.37 8.00 -3.31
N HIS A 58 2.66 7.69 -3.15
CA HIS A 58 3.60 7.58 -4.27
C HIS A 58 3.15 6.49 -5.25
N ILE A 59 2.86 5.28 -4.75
CA ILE A 59 2.41 4.18 -5.60
C ILE A 59 1.09 4.52 -6.31
N ALA A 60 0.13 5.11 -5.60
CA ALA A 60 -1.13 5.56 -6.20
C ALA A 60 -0.91 6.59 -7.31
N ALA A 61 0.02 7.53 -7.13
CA ALA A 61 0.38 8.52 -8.12
C ALA A 61 1.04 7.89 -9.36
N GLU A 62 1.91 6.90 -9.19
CA GLU A 62 2.52 6.16 -10.30
C GLU A 62 1.48 5.35 -11.09
N LEU A 63 0.45 4.81 -10.43
CA LEU A 63 -0.67 4.15 -11.12
C LEU A 63 -1.52 5.15 -11.89
N THR A 64 -1.93 6.25 -11.27
CA THR A 64 -2.83 7.26 -11.84
C THR A 64 -2.17 8.07 -12.95
N GLY A 65 -0.93 8.44 -12.77
CA GLY A 65 -0.12 9.11 -13.77
C GLY A 65 0.50 8.12 -14.76
N ARG A 66 1.81 7.94 -14.68
CA ARG A 66 2.57 6.94 -15.45
C ARG A 66 3.85 6.56 -14.73
N TYR A 67 4.34 5.37 -14.99
CA TYR A 67 5.65 4.91 -14.54
C TYR A 67 6.45 4.39 -15.74
N LYS A 68 7.62 4.97 -16.00
CA LYS A 68 8.55 4.68 -17.11
C LYS A 68 7.98 4.83 -18.52
N THR A 69 6.82 4.24 -18.81
CA THR A 69 6.21 4.22 -20.15
C THR A 69 4.92 5.02 -20.20
N GLU A 70 4.63 5.63 -21.34
CA GLU A 70 3.36 6.34 -21.59
C GLU A 70 2.21 5.32 -21.67
N ARG A 71 1.15 5.57 -20.93
CA ARG A 71 -0.07 4.78 -20.89
C ARG A 71 -1.24 5.57 -20.32
N ARG A 72 -2.45 5.06 -20.46
CA ARG A 72 -3.61 5.63 -19.73
C ARG A 72 -3.41 5.48 -18.21
N GLY A 73 -3.99 6.38 -17.43
CA GLY A 73 -4.05 6.27 -15.98
C GLY A 73 -4.74 4.98 -15.54
N LEU A 74 -4.22 4.38 -14.47
CA LEU A 74 -4.80 3.20 -13.83
C LEU A 74 -5.42 3.61 -12.50
N PRO A 75 -6.54 3.00 -12.05
CA PRO A 75 -7.23 3.39 -10.85
C PRO A 75 -6.46 2.96 -9.59
N GLY A 76 -5.69 3.89 -9.02
CA GLY A 76 -5.00 3.75 -7.74
C GLY A 76 -5.42 4.86 -6.78
N ILE A 77 -5.82 4.51 -5.56
CA ILE A 77 -6.29 5.44 -4.53
C ILE A 77 -5.54 5.22 -3.23
N ALA A 78 -4.85 6.25 -2.76
CA ALA A 78 -4.28 6.24 -1.41
C ALA A 78 -5.35 6.72 -0.39
N LEU A 79 -5.71 5.86 0.54
CA LEU A 79 -6.67 6.16 1.62
C LEU A 79 -6.10 7.13 2.69
N THR A 80 -4.96 7.72 2.41
CA THR A 80 -4.17 8.56 3.30
C THR A 80 -4.23 10.04 2.93
N THR A 81 -5.01 10.42 1.92
CA THR A 81 -5.01 11.78 1.35
C THR A 81 -6.26 12.58 1.66
N ASP A 82 -7.41 11.95 1.88
CA ASP A 82 -8.63 12.65 2.26
C ASP A 82 -8.57 12.99 3.76
N THR A 83 -8.13 14.21 4.05
CA THR A 83 -7.98 14.69 5.43
C THR A 83 -9.32 14.80 6.16
N SER A 84 -10.40 15.06 5.44
CA SER A 84 -11.74 15.11 6.04
C SER A 84 -12.21 13.72 6.45
N ALA A 85 -12.06 12.71 5.61
CA ALA A 85 -12.36 11.33 5.95
C ALA A 85 -11.50 10.85 7.13
N LEU A 86 -10.17 11.06 7.08
CA LEU A 86 -9.25 10.65 8.14
C LEU A 86 -9.59 11.28 9.48
N THR A 87 -9.88 12.58 9.51
CA THR A 87 -10.12 13.30 10.76
C THR A 87 -11.53 13.01 11.30
N ALA A 88 -12.56 12.95 10.47
CA ALA A 88 -13.90 12.60 10.89
C ALA A 88 -13.98 11.17 11.43
N ILE A 89 -13.48 10.19 10.68
CA ILE A 89 -13.47 8.79 11.11
C ILE A 89 -12.61 8.63 12.38
N GLY A 90 -11.43 9.27 12.41
CA GLY A 90 -10.55 9.22 13.58
C GLY A 90 -11.18 9.79 14.84
N ASN A 91 -11.97 10.88 14.70
CA ASN A 91 -12.69 11.49 15.81
C ASN A 91 -13.87 10.64 16.29
N ASP A 92 -14.65 10.09 15.37
CA ASP A 92 -15.92 9.43 15.69
C ASP A 92 -15.76 7.95 16.05
N TYR A 93 -14.80 7.25 15.43
CA TYR A 93 -14.60 5.80 15.56
C TYR A 93 -13.22 5.40 16.09
N GLY A 94 -12.32 6.37 16.24
CA GLY A 94 -10.92 6.13 16.61
C GLY A 94 -10.00 5.84 15.42
N TYR A 95 -8.69 6.06 15.61
CA TYR A 95 -7.70 5.97 14.55
C TYR A 95 -7.53 4.53 13.98
N ASP A 96 -7.88 3.52 14.76
CA ASP A 96 -7.86 2.12 14.33
C ASP A 96 -8.85 1.83 13.18
N ARG A 97 -9.83 2.72 12.95
CA ARG A 97 -10.90 2.58 11.94
C ARG A 97 -10.75 3.50 10.72
N VAL A 98 -9.67 4.28 10.63
CA VAL A 98 -9.53 5.30 9.57
C VAL A 98 -9.41 4.73 8.15
N PHE A 99 -8.94 3.51 7.99
CA PHE A 99 -8.79 2.88 6.68
C PHE A 99 -9.93 1.90 6.37
N ASP A 100 -10.34 1.05 7.31
CA ASP A 100 -11.40 0.08 7.06
C ASP A 100 -12.75 0.74 6.77
N ARG A 101 -13.07 1.89 7.38
CA ARG A 101 -14.27 2.66 7.02
C ARG A 101 -14.23 3.20 5.59
N GLN A 102 -13.06 3.57 5.10
CA GLN A 102 -12.89 3.96 3.72
C GLN A 102 -12.96 2.75 2.77
N VAL A 103 -12.38 1.59 3.16
CA VAL A 103 -12.53 0.33 2.43
C VAL A 103 -14.00 -0.06 2.31
N GLU A 104 -14.76 -0.04 3.41
CA GLU A 104 -16.20 -0.33 3.43
C GLU A 104 -16.99 0.52 2.41
N SER A 105 -16.61 1.78 2.23
CA SER A 105 -17.31 2.70 1.35
C SER A 105 -16.87 2.66 -0.10
N LEU A 106 -15.62 2.28 -0.39
CA LEU A 106 -15.00 2.43 -1.69
C LEU A 106 -14.71 1.11 -2.40
N ALA A 107 -14.45 0.03 -1.64
CA ALA A 107 -14.06 -1.24 -2.21
C ALA A 107 -15.23 -1.95 -2.91
N GLN A 108 -14.91 -2.65 -3.97
CA GLN A 108 -15.82 -3.51 -4.72
C GLN A 108 -15.16 -4.86 -4.97
N ASN A 109 -15.97 -5.88 -5.25
CA ASN A 109 -15.45 -7.21 -5.55
C ASN A 109 -14.44 -7.17 -6.70
N GLY A 110 -13.27 -7.75 -6.48
CA GLY A 110 -12.17 -7.79 -7.44
C GLY A 110 -11.15 -6.65 -7.29
N ASP A 111 -11.40 -5.67 -6.41
CA ASP A 111 -10.40 -4.65 -6.07
C ASP A 111 -9.25 -5.25 -5.26
N VAL A 112 -8.11 -4.59 -5.30
CA VAL A 112 -6.93 -4.97 -4.51
C VAL A 112 -6.69 -3.96 -3.41
N ILE A 113 -6.42 -4.43 -2.20
CA ILE A 113 -6.00 -3.58 -1.07
C ILE A 113 -4.55 -3.87 -0.73
N ILE A 114 -3.73 -2.83 -0.70
CA ILE A 114 -2.32 -2.89 -0.31
C ILE A 114 -2.14 -2.14 1.01
N GLY A 115 -1.84 -2.88 2.07
CA GLY A 115 -1.48 -2.32 3.38
C GLY A 115 0.03 -2.28 3.57
N ILE A 116 0.58 -1.11 3.86
CA ILE A 116 2.02 -0.91 4.09
C ILE A 116 2.26 -0.67 5.57
N SER A 117 3.08 -1.52 6.19
CA SER A 117 3.43 -1.41 7.60
C SER A 117 4.81 -1.99 7.86
N THR A 118 5.73 -1.20 8.43
CA THR A 118 7.07 -1.66 8.79
C THR A 118 7.05 -2.67 9.94
N SER A 119 6.13 -2.54 10.88
CA SER A 119 5.97 -3.45 12.01
C SER A 119 5.10 -4.68 11.72
N GLY A 120 4.27 -4.61 10.66
CA GLY A 120 3.23 -5.59 10.38
C GLY A 120 2.07 -5.61 11.39
N ASN A 121 2.06 -4.69 12.39
CA ASN A 121 1.13 -4.72 13.53
C ASN A 121 0.24 -3.46 13.64
N SER A 122 0.21 -2.61 12.63
CA SER A 122 -0.64 -1.42 12.61
C SER A 122 -2.11 -1.82 12.52
N LYS A 123 -2.87 -1.61 13.60
CA LYS A 123 -4.28 -2.07 13.70
C LYS A 123 -5.16 -1.55 12.59
N ASN A 124 -5.07 -0.26 12.26
CA ASN A 124 -5.85 0.33 11.17
C ASN A 124 -5.56 -0.31 9.81
N VAL A 125 -4.30 -0.68 9.53
CA VAL A 125 -3.92 -1.41 8.31
C VAL A 125 -4.46 -2.84 8.35
N ILE A 126 -4.31 -3.55 9.48
CA ILE A 126 -4.83 -4.91 9.65
C ILE A 126 -6.36 -4.94 9.49
N ASN A 127 -7.08 -3.98 10.08
CA ASN A 127 -8.53 -3.88 9.97
C ASN A 127 -8.97 -3.70 8.50
N ALA A 128 -8.29 -2.82 7.76
CA ALA A 128 -8.56 -2.61 6.34
C ALA A 128 -8.36 -3.89 5.51
N LEU A 129 -7.25 -4.61 5.74
CA LEU A 129 -6.96 -5.86 5.04
C LEU A 129 -7.92 -7.00 5.43
N THR A 130 -8.37 -7.03 6.69
CA THR A 130 -9.33 -8.03 7.16
C THR A 130 -10.69 -7.84 6.51
N LEU A 131 -11.19 -6.61 6.53
CA LEU A 131 -12.48 -6.27 5.88
C LEU A 131 -12.42 -6.51 4.36
N GLY A 132 -11.31 -6.21 3.72
CA GLY A 132 -11.17 -6.42 2.28
C GLY A 132 -11.11 -7.88 1.82
N LYS A 133 -11.11 -8.84 2.73
CA LYS A 133 -11.21 -10.28 2.40
C LYS A 133 -12.66 -10.80 2.40
N GLU A 134 -13.58 -10.03 2.95
CA GLU A 134 -15.01 -10.34 3.01
C GLU A 134 -15.72 -9.95 1.72
#